data_dfb19118120c9f31dd6f6405f3688a7f
#
_entry.id   dfb19118120c9f31dd6f6405f3688a7f
#
_cell.length_a   1.000
_cell.length_b   1.000
_cell.length_c   1.000
_cell.angle_alpha   90.00
_cell.angle_beta   90.00
_cell.angle_gamma   90.00
#
_symmetry.space_group_name_H-M   'P 1'
#
loop_
_entity.id
_entity.type
_entity.pdbx_description
1 polymer ?
#
loop_
_entity_poly.entity_id
_entity_poly.type
_entity_poly.pdbx_seq_one_letter_code
_entity_poly.pdbx_strand_id
1 'polypeptide(L)'
;MQALCLFFVYSFLGWGVEVAFHAVSLGKLVNRGFLNGPVCPIYGFGMLGILTLLAPLENNLFWLFLGGMAVTTTIELVGGWALYKLFHTRWWDYSDLPMNLGGYICAQFSLYWGIGTLLVIKLVHPTVLLMLHLVPGPVKMILCAVCSVVFLLDIGVSASTAVGLDKQLRELDDIRTGLRKTSDMLTEKIGTTAMTADELLDEKRLQLMLAKAEGLDDLENWRGEIEQRAKDLRARRMAVLEKVRGNAWFGEQRLLSAFPGARRSKEGSTASLI
;
A
#
# COMPACT_ATOMS: atom_id res chain seq x y z
N MET A 1 -23.19 -20.80 -11.58
CA MET A 1 -23.94 -19.95 -10.63
C MET A 1 -23.48 -20.15 -9.19
N GLN A 2 -23.42 -21.36 -8.66
CA GLN A 2 -22.98 -21.61 -7.27
C GLN A 2 -21.58 -21.00 -6.95
N ALA A 3 -20.61 -21.21 -7.83
CA ALA A 3 -19.27 -20.64 -7.65
C ALA A 3 -19.28 -19.09 -7.55
N LEU A 4 -20.12 -18.41 -8.36
CA LEU A 4 -20.25 -16.97 -8.31
C LEU A 4 -20.89 -16.47 -7.00
N CYS A 5 -21.91 -17.17 -6.51
CA CYS A 5 -22.50 -16.88 -5.19
C CYS A 5 -21.46 -17.07 -4.08
N LEU A 6 -20.72 -18.16 -4.10
CA LEU A 6 -19.65 -18.44 -3.13
C LEU A 6 -18.55 -17.37 -3.21
N PHE A 7 -18.17 -16.94 -4.41
CA PHE A 7 -17.21 -15.86 -4.60
C PHE A 7 -17.65 -14.59 -3.86
N PHE A 8 -18.88 -14.12 -4.07
CA PHE A 8 -19.36 -12.91 -3.42
C PHE A 8 -19.52 -13.07 -1.91
N VAL A 9 -20.07 -14.21 -1.45
CA VAL A 9 -20.22 -14.47 -0.02
C VAL A 9 -18.86 -14.45 0.69
N TYR A 10 -17.88 -15.17 0.16
CA TYR A 10 -16.54 -15.22 0.79
C TYR A 10 -15.75 -13.92 0.63
N SER A 11 -15.96 -13.20 -0.46
CA SER A 11 -15.37 -11.86 -0.61
C SER A 11 -15.94 -10.87 0.41
N PHE A 12 -17.23 -10.96 0.73
CA PHE A 12 -17.87 -10.16 1.78
C PHE A 12 -17.42 -10.57 3.18
N LEU A 13 -17.40 -11.87 3.48
CA LEU A 13 -16.92 -12.38 4.76
C LEU A 13 -15.46 -12.01 5.00
N GLY A 14 -14.61 -12.15 3.98
CA GLY A 14 -13.20 -11.76 4.04
C GLY A 14 -13.02 -10.27 4.28
N TRP A 15 -13.82 -9.42 3.64
CA TRP A 15 -13.85 -7.99 3.94
C TRP A 15 -14.21 -7.72 5.40
N GLY A 16 -15.22 -8.41 5.93
CA GLY A 16 -15.62 -8.29 7.34
C GLY A 16 -14.49 -8.67 8.31
N VAL A 17 -13.76 -9.74 8.02
CA VAL A 17 -12.57 -10.16 8.79
C VAL A 17 -11.47 -9.09 8.76
N GLU A 18 -11.17 -8.52 7.59
CA GLU A 18 -10.17 -7.45 7.45
C GLU A 18 -10.54 -6.21 8.24
N VAL A 19 -11.80 -5.78 8.16
CA VAL A 19 -12.28 -4.60 8.92
C VAL A 19 -12.24 -4.87 10.42
N ALA A 20 -12.66 -6.06 10.87
CA ALA A 20 -12.63 -6.44 12.27
C ALA A 20 -11.19 -6.53 12.80
N PHE A 21 -10.28 -7.15 12.06
CA PHE A 21 -8.87 -7.24 12.42
C PHE A 21 -8.25 -5.85 12.56
N HIS A 22 -8.53 -4.96 11.62
CA HIS A 22 -7.99 -3.59 11.66
C HIS A 22 -8.58 -2.77 12.81
N ALA A 23 -9.88 -2.95 13.10
CA ALA A 23 -10.52 -2.30 14.23
C ALA A 23 -9.91 -2.70 15.57
N VAL A 24 -9.59 -3.99 15.74
CA VAL A 24 -8.94 -4.51 16.96
C VAL A 24 -7.48 -4.06 17.05
N SER A 25 -6.75 -4.11 15.92
CA SER A 25 -5.30 -3.82 15.90
C SER A 25 -4.98 -2.33 16.04
N LEU A 26 -5.75 -1.45 15.41
CA LEU A 26 -5.47 -0.01 15.32
C LEU A 26 -6.54 0.88 15.98
N GLY A 27 -7.60 0.29 16.55
CA GLY A 27 -8.67 1.03 17.22
C GLY A 27 -9.52 1.89 16.29
N LYS A 28 -9.50 1.63 14.97
CA LYS A 28 -10.20 2.43 13.96
C LYS A 28 -10.97 1.54 12.99
N LEU A 29 -12.24 1.85 12.77
CA LEU A 29 -13.04 1.24 11.71
C LEU A 29 -12.68 1.89 10.37
N VAL A 30 -12.03 1.15 9.50
CA VAL A 30 -11.64 1.58 8.15
C VAL A 30 -12.04 0.51 7.15
N ASN A 31 -12.57 0.90 6.00
CA ASN A 31 -12.76 -0.02 4.88
C ASN A 31 -11.40 -0.45 4.32
N ARG A 32 -10.95 -1.66 4.68
CA ARG A 32 -9.60 -2.16 4.34
C ARG A 32 -9.53 -2.89 3.00
N GLY A 33 -10.63 -3.06 2.30
CA GLY A 33 -10.62 -3.64 0.95
C GLY A 33 -9.91 -2.75 -0.07
N PHE A 34 -9.34 -3.32 -1.13
CA PHE A 34 -8.90 -2.56 -2.31
C PHE A 34 -10.09 -1.83 -2.96
N LEU A 35 -11.25 -2.47 -3.00
CA LEU A 35 -12.48 -1.93 -3.54
C LEU A 35 -13.15 -0.97 -2.55
N ASN A 36 -14.00 -0.06 -3.06
CA ASN A 36 -14.77 0.85 -2.22
C ASN A 36 -15.92 0.14 -1.51
N GLY A 37 -16.52 -0.86 -2.15
CA GLY A 37 -17.56 -1.69 -1.57
C GLY A 37 -17.04 -2.69 -0.54
N PRO A 38 -17.95 -3.34 0.20
CA PRO A 38 -17.63 -4.31 1.23
C PRO A 38 -17.24 -5.68 0.62
N VAL A 39 -16.25 -5.69 -0.26
CA VAL A 39 -15.85 -6.87 -1.01
C VAL A 39 -14.31 -6.95 -1.08
N CYS A 40 -13.77 -8.08 -0.68
CA CYS A 40 -12.34 -8.38 -0.75
C CYS A 40 -12.10 -9.58 -1.69
N PRO A 41 -11.88 -9.35 -3.01
CA PRO A 41 -11.86 -10.41 -4.03
C PRO A 41 -10.86 -11.53 -3.78
N ILE A 42 -9.73 -11.23 -3.15
CA ILE A 42 -8.68 -12.22 -2.86
C ILE A 42 -9.24 -13.37 -2.01
N TYR A 43 -10.18 -13.09 -1.09
CA TYR A 43 -10.82 -14.12 -0.28
C TYR A 43 -11.81 -14.96 -1.11
N GLY A 44 -12.54 -14.34 -2.04
CA GLY A 44 -13.41 -15.05 -2.97
C GLY A 44 -12.64 -15.99 -3.88
N PHE A 45 -11.57 -15.51 -4.51
CA PHE A 45 -10.68 -16.34 -5.34
C PHE A 45 -9.95 -17.40 -4.50
N GLY A 46 -9.47 -17.03 -3.31
CA GLY A 46 -8.85 -17.97 -2.39
C GLY A 46 -9.76 -19.12 -2.04
N MET A 47 -11.01 -18.83 -1.71
CA MET A 47 -11.99 -19.84 -1.35
C MET A 47 -12.38 -20.73 -2.52
N LEU A 48 -12.59 -20.16 -3.71
CA LEU A 48 -12.82 -20.97 -4.92
C LEU A 48 -11.64 -21.89 -5.23
N GLY A 49 -10.41 -21.40 -5.07
CA GLY A 49 -9.21 -22.21 -5.21
C GLY A 49 -9.17 -23.36 -4.21
N ILE A 50 -9.43 -23.09 -2.94
CA ILE A 50 -9.50 -24.11 -1.88
C ILE A 50 -10.58 -25.16 -2.22
N LEU A 51 -11.80 -24.73 -2.51
CA LEU A 51 -12.92 -25.63 -2.77
C LEU A 51 -12.71 -26.51 -4.01
N THR A 52 -12.01 -26.00 -5.03
CA THR A 52 -11.77 -26.77 -6.25
C THR A 52 -10.53 -27.67 -6.16
N LEU A 53 -9.44 -27.20 -5.58
CA LEU A 53 -8.18 -27.92 -5.54
C LEU A 53 -8.08 -28.88 -4.37
N LEU A 54 -8.72 -28.56 -3.23
CA LEU A 54 -8.59 -29.35 -2.00
C LEU A 54 -9.81 -30.22 -1.71
N ALA A 55 -10.82 -30.27 -2.58
CA ALA A 55 -11.95 -31.17 -2.44
C ALA A 55 -11.56 -32.64 -2.16
N PRO A 56 -10.55 -33.23 -2.85
CA PRO A 56 -10.11 -34.60 -2.55
C PRO A 56 -9.49 -34.79 -1.18
N LEU A 57 -9.01 -33.70 -0.56
CA LEU A 57 -8.27 -33.69 0.72
C LEU A 57 -9.17 -33.34 1.91
N GLU A 58 -10.44 -33.04 1.67
CA GLU A 58 -11.35 -32.53 2.70
C GLU A 58 -11.46 -33.43 3.93
N ASN A 59 -11.37 -34.74 3.78
CA ASN A 59 -11.48 -35.73 4.87
C ASN A 59 -10.19 -35.90 5.67
N ASN A 60 -9.06 -35.36 5.22
CA ASN A 60 -7.79 -35.46 5.92
C ASN A 60 -7.32 -34.08 6.36
N LEU A 61 -7.46 -33.80 7.67
CA LEU A 61 -7.16 -32.48 8.25
C LEU A 61 -5.72 -32.04 8.01
N PHE A 62 -4.76 -32.99 8.04
CA PHE A 62 -3.36 -32.64 7.83
C PHE A 62 -3.07 -32.19 6.39
N TRP A 63 -3.56 -32.94 5.41
CA TRP A 63 -3.40 -32.56 4.00
C TRP A 63 -4.26 -31.35 3.62
N LEU A 64 -5.42 -31.19 4.23
CA LEU A 64 -6.25 -29.99 4.05
C LEU A 64 -5.55 -28.74 4.59
N PHE A 65 -4.89 -28.85 5.76
CA PHE A 65 -4.07 -27.77 6.33
C PHE A 65 -2.92 -27.38 5.41
N LEU A 66 -2.10 -28.34 5.00
CA LEU A 66 -0.96 -28.10 4.13
C LEU A 66 -1.36 -27.57 2.75
N GLY A 67 -2.39 -28.14 2.17
CA GLY A 67 -2.96 -27.69 0.90
C GLY A 67 -3.54 -26.28 1.01
N GLY A 68 -4.27 -26.01 2.08
CA GLY A 68 -4.82 -24.68 2.37
C GLY A 68 -3.71 -23.64 2.50
N MET A 69 -2.68 -23.94 3.27
CA MET A 69 -1.50 -23.09 3.41
C MET A 69 -0.84 -22.82 2.03
N ALA A 70 -0.64 -23.85 1.22
CA ALA A 70 0.00 -23.72 -0.09
C ALA A 70 -0.85 -22.88 -1.07
N VAL A 71 -2.14 -23.17 -1.18
CA VAL A 71 -3.05 -22.45 -2.09
C VAL A 71 -3.20 -20.99 -1.70
N THR A 72 -3.45 -20.69 -0.44
CA THR A 72 -3.63 -19.31 0.04
C THR A 72 -2.36 -18.50 -0.07
N THR A 73 -1.21 -19.06 0.30
CA THR A 73 0.10 -18.40 0.16
C THR A 73 0.43 -18.10 -1.30
N THR A 74 0.09 -19.02 -2.21
CA THR A 74 0.28 -18.78 -3.66
C THR A 74 -0.61 -17.64 -4.15
N ILE A 75 -1.88 -17.60 -3.73
CA ILE A 75 -2.82 -16.53 -4.10
C ILE A 75 -2.36 -15.18 -3.52
N GLU A 76 -1.88 -15.16 -2.28
CA GLU A 76 -1.33 -13.97 -1.63
C GLU A 76 -0.09 -13.44 -2.37
N LEU A 77 0.83 -14.33 -2.74
CA LEU A 77 2.02 -14.00 -3.52
C LEU A 77 1.67 -13.42 -4.90
N VAL A 78 0.81 -14.13 -5.64
CA VAL A 78 0.39 -13.72 -6.98
C VAL A 78 -0.41 -12.41 -6.92
N GLY A 79 -1.33 -12.29 -5.95
CA GLY A 79 -2.13 -11.08 -5.74
C GLY A 79 -1.26 -9.86 -5.40
N GLY A 80 -0.33 -10.01 -4.47
CA GLY A 80 0.61 -8.95 -4.08
C GLY A 80 1.53 -8.53 -5.23
N TRP A 81 2.07 -9.50 -5.95
CA TRP A 81 2.89 -9.25 -7.13
C TRP A 81 2.09 -8.56 -8.26
N ALA A 82 0.87 -9.02 -8.55
CA ALA A 82 0.02 -8.43 -9.59
C ALA A 82 -0.37 -6.98 -9.25
N LEU A 83 -0.80 -6.72 -8.02
CA LEU A 83 -1.11 -5.36 -7.56
C LEU A 83 0.13 -4.44 -7.64
N TYR A 84 1.29 -4.95 -7.26
CA TYR A 84 2.54 -4.21 -7.39
C TYR A 84 2.87 -3.89 -8.86
N LYS A 85 2.72 -4.86 -9.77
CA LYS A 85 2.95 -4.66 -11.21
C LYS A 85 1.99 -3.63 -11.82
N LEU A 86 0.73 -3.62 -11.39
CA LEU A 86 -0.31 -2.75 -11.92
C LEU A 86 -0.21 -1.32 -11.36
N PHE A 87 0.05 -1.18 -10.06
CA PHE A 87 -0.05 0.10 -9.35
C PHE A 87 1.28 0.61 -8.81
N HIS A 88 2.39 -0.12 -8.98
CA HIS A 88 3.74 0.20 -8.47
C HIS A 88 3.77 0.52 -6.96
N THR A 89 2.76 0.08 -6.23
CA THR A 89 2.58 0.32 -4.80
C THR A 89 2.41 -1.01 -4.09
N ARG A 90 3.12 -1.22 -2.97
CA ARG A 90 2.92 -2.37 -2.09
C ARG A 90 1.75 -2.08 -1.16
N TRP A 91 0.74 -2.93 -1.19
CA TRP A 91 -0.46 -2.82 -0.36
C TRP A 91 -0.24 -3.43 1.03
N TRP A 92 0.65 -4.42 1.13
CA TRP A 92 1.18 -4.97 2.39
C TRP A 92 2.66 -5.27 2.21
N ASP A 93 3.37 -5.31 3.32
CA ASP A 93 4.81 -5.57 3.31
C ASP A 93 5.20 -6.36 4.56
N TYR A 94 5.64 -7.60 4.35
CA TYR A 94 6.13 -8.49 5.41
C TYR A 94 7.66 -8.52 5.48
N SER A 95 8.35 -7.56 4.89
CA SER A 95 9.83 -7.56 4.85
C SER A 95 10.47 -7.58 6.24
N ASP A 96 9.79 -7.02 7.24
CA ASP A 96 10.28 -7.00 8.62
C ASP A 96 10.01 -8.31 9.38
N LEU A 97 9.28 -9.28 8.79
CA LEU A 97 8.96 -10.55 9.41
C LEU A 97 9.93 -11.65 8.98
N PRO A 98 10.26 -12.61 9.88
CA PRO A 98 11.14 -13.71 9.55
C PRO A 98 10.54 -14.63 8.49
N MET A 99 11.40 -15.26 7.70
CA MET A 99 11.03 -16.22 6.64
C MET A 99 10.03 -15.62 5.64
N ASN A 100 10.20 -14.33 5.29
CA ASN A 100 9.43 -13.70 4.22
C ASN A 100 10.06 -13.96 2.84
N LEU A 101 9.24 -13.93 1.80
CA LEU A 101 9.68 -13.98 0.41
C LEU A 101 9.35 -12.65 -0.27
N GLY A 102 10.38 -11.80 -0.38
CA GLY A 102 10.27 -10.50 -1.01
C GLY A 102 9.24 -9.55 -0.38
N GLY A 103 8.85 -9.77 0.88
CA GLY A 103 7.83 -9.00 1.59
C GLY A 103 6.39 -9.30 1.17
N TYR A 104 6.16 -10.17 0.18
CA TYR A 104 4.81 -10.51 -0.28
C TYR A 104 4.11 -11.53 0.60
N ILE A 105 4.86 -12.51 1.10
CA ILE A 105 4.39 -13.61 1.96
C ILE A 105 5.38 -13.85 3.10
N CYS A 106 4.94 -14.45 4.21
CA CYS A 106 5.82 -14.93 5.26
C CYS A 106 5.26 -16.20 5.92
N ALA A 107 6.14 -17.00 6.52
CA ALA A 107 5.78 -18.29 7.10
C ALA A 107 4.69 -18.18 8.19
N GLN A 108 4.73 -17.14 9.01
CA GLN A 108 3.75 -16.93 10.07
C GLN A 108 2.33 -16.78 9.53
N PHE A 109 2.12 -15.91 8.52
CA PHE A 109 0.81 -15.72 7.93
C PHE A 109 0.39 -16.94 7.11
N SER A 110 1.31 -17.62 6.43
CA SER A 110 1.01 -18.89 5.75
C SER A 110 0.44 -19.95 6.70
N LEU A 111 0.98 -20.07 7.93
CA LEU A 111 0.44 -20.96 8.96
C LEU A 111 -0.96 -20.53 9.40
N TYR A 112 -1.19 -19.24 9.60
CA TYR A 112 -2.54 -18.72 9.94
C TYR A 112 -3.55 -19.00 8.84
N TRP A 113 -3.19 -18.89 7.58
CA TRP A 113 -4.03 -19.24 6.44
C TRP A 113 -4.36 -20.73 6.40
N GLY A 114 -3.41 -21.62 6.73
CA GLY A 114 -3.66 -23.05 6.87
C GLY A 114 -4.71 -23.35 7.96
N ILE A 115 -4.59 -22.75 9.14
CA ILE A 115 -5.57 -22.88 10.23
C ILE A 115 -6.92 -22.28 9.78
N GLY A 116 -6.91 -21.11 9.15
CA GLY A 116 -8.10 -20.47 8.61
C GLY A 116 -8.84 -21.35 7.62
N THR A 117 -8.10 -22.06 6.75
CA THR A 117 -8.68 -23.03 5.80
C THR A 117 -9.46 -24.13 6.52
N LEU A 118 -8.87 -24.72 7.58
CA LEU A 118 -9.58 -25.76 8.38
C LEU A 118 -10.86 -25.22 8.99
N LEU A 119 -10.79 -24.05 9.64
CA LEU A 119 -11.96 -23.41 10.25
C LEU A 119 -13.06 -23.12 9.23
N VAL A 120 -12.66 -22.53 8.10
CA VAL A 120 -13.64 -22.18 7.05
C VAL A 120 -14.28 -23.41 6.45
N ILE A 121 -13.51 -24.42 6.05
CA ILE A 121 -14.05 -25.63 5.41
C ILE A 121 -14.95 -26.43 6.37
N LYS A 122 -14.55 -26.55 7.66
CA LYS A 122 -15.28 -27.41 8.59
C LYS A 122 -16.43 -26.72 9.32
N LEU A 123 -16.38 -25.40 9.51
CA LEU A 123 -17.40 -24.67 10.27
C LEU A 123 -18.19 -23.68 9.38
N VAL A 124 -17.50 -22.83 8.64
CA VAL A 124 -18.16 -21.73 7.91
C VAL A 124 -18.83 -22.23 6.62
N HIS A 125 -18.12 -23.05 5.84
CA HIS A 125 -18.61 -23.49 4.55
C HIS A 125 -19.92 -24.30 4.59
N PRO A 126 -20.13 -25.26 5.51
CA PRO A 126 -21.40 -25.94 5.67
C PRO A 126 -22.55 -24.99 5.97
N THR A 127 -22.31 -23.99 6.83
CA THR A 127 -23.30 -22.96 7.17
C THR A 127 -23.66 -22.09 5.98
N VAL A 128 -22.64 -21.67 5.21
CA VAL A 128 -22.84 -20.90 3.96
C VAL A 128 -23.64 -21.69 2.94
N LEU A 129 -23.35 -22.99 2.77
CA LEU A 129 -24.11 -23.84 1.87
C LEU A 129 -25.58 -23.98 2.30
N LEU A 130 -25.81 -24.19 3.61
CA LEU A 130 -27.17 -24.25 4.15
C LEU A 130 -27.93 -22.94 3.87
N MET A 131 -27.33 -21.79 4.14
CA MET A 131 -27.95 -20.49 3.86
C MET A 131 -28.24 -20.31 2.35
N LEU A 132 -27.29 -20.67 1.50
CA LEU A 132 -27.48 -20.60 0.06
C LEU A 132 -28.61 -21.56 -0.45
N HIS A 133 -28.82 -22.71 0.20
CA HIS A 133 -29.92 -23.59 -0.14
C HIS A 133 -31.30 -22.99 0.17
N LEU A 134 -31.41 -22.14 1.19
CA LEU A 134 -32.65 -21.46 1.56
C LEU A 134 -33.07 -20.37 0.56
N VAL A 135 -32.12 -19.84 -0.23
CA VAL A 135 -32.41 -18.77 -1.21
C VAL A 135 -32.92 -19.39 -2.53
N PRO A 136 -34.07 -18.95 -3.06
CA PRO A 136 -34.58 -19.43 -4.34
C PRO A 136 -33.63 -19.17 -5.50
N GLY A 137 -33.57 -20.08 -6.47
CA GLY A 137 -32.69 -20.00 -7.64
C GLY A 137 -32.76 -18.68 -8.42
N PRO A 138 -33.95 -18.17 -8.78
CA PRO A 138 -34.09 -16.88 -9.46
C PRO A 138 -33.53 -15.69 -8.64
N VAL A 139 -33.74 -15.70 -7.32
CA VAL A 139 -33.23 -14.66 -6.43
C VAL A 139 -31.71 -14.68 -6.40
N LYS A 140 -31.08 -15.85 -6.29
CA LYS A 140 -29.62 -16.00 -6.40
C LYS A 140 -29.08 -15.44 -7.71
N MET A 141 -29.78 -15.72 -8.82
CA MET A 141 -29.38 -15.26 -10.14
C MET A 141 -29.39 -13.72 -10.21
N ILE A 142 -30.46 -13.08 -9.74
CA ILE A 142 -30.61 -11.63 -9.74
C ILE A 142 -29.54 -11.00 -8.83
N LEU A 143 -29.37 -11.51 -7.61
CA LEU A 143 -28.36 -11.01 -6.67
C LEU A 143 -26.95 -11.12 -7.25
N CYS A 144 -26.58 -12.27 -7.83
CA CYS A 144 -25.26 -12.42 -8.45
C CYS A 144 -25.07 -11.48 -9.64
N ALA A 145 -26.11 -11.27 -10.47
CA ALA A 145 -26.02 -10.31 -11.58
C ALA A 145 -25.80 -8.89 -11.09
N VAL A 146 -26.59 -8.43 -10.12
CA VAL A 146 -26.45 -7.09 -9.52
C VAL A 146 -25.08 -6.94 -8.87
N CYS A 147 -24.67 -7.90 -8.04
CA CYS A 147 -23.34 -7.87 -7.40
C CYS A 147 -22.20 -7.83 -8.45
N SER A 148 -22.35 -8.57 -9.57
CA SER A 148 -21.33 -8.55 -10.63
C SER A 148 -21.22 -7.19 -11.30
N VAL A 149 -22.33 -6.54 -11.61
CA VAL A 149 -22.32 -5.19 -12.19
C VAL A 149 -21.68 -4.19 -11.24
N VAL A 150 -22.12 -4.17 -9.98
CA VAL A 150 -21.56 -3.26 -8.95
C VAL A 150 -20.07 -3.54 -8.74
N PHE A 151 -19.67 -4.80 -8.70
CA PHE A 151 -18.27 -5.21 -8.56
C PHE A 151 -17.39 -4.72 -9.71
N LEU A 152 -17.85 -4.86 -10.96
CA LEU A 152 -17.09 -4.39 -12.14
C LEU A 152 -16.97 -2.86 -12.16
N LEU A 153 -18.03 -2.14 -11.82
CA LEU A 153 -17.99 -0.69 -11.68
C LEU A 153 -17.00 -0.25 -10.58
N ASP A 154 -17.07 -0.91 -9.43
CA ASP A 154 -16.18 -0.60 -8.31
C ASP A 154 -14.71 -0.91 -8.62
N ILE A 155 -14.41 -1.98 -9.35
CA ILE A 155 -13.05 -2.24 -9.86
C ILE A 155 -12.56 -1.05 -10.68
N GLY A 156 -13.38 -0.53 -11.61
CA GLY A 156 -13.00 0.60 -12.44
C GLY A 156 -12.70 1.87 -11.63
N VAL A 157 -13.57 2.18 -10.68
CA VAL A 157 -13.41 3.35 -9.79
C VAL A 157 -12.20 3.18 -8.86
N SER A 158 -12.06 2.02 -8.24
CA SER A 158 -10.94 1.75 -7.32
C SER A 158 -9.59 1.71 -8.04
N ALA A 159 -9.55 1.15 -9.25
CA ALA A 159 -8.34 1.15 -10.08
C ALA A 159 -7.94 2.59 -10.48
N SER A 160 -8.90 3.41 -10.91
CA SER A 160 -8.63 4.83 -11.23
C SER A 160 -8.12 5.61 -10.02
N THR A 161 -8.68 5.36 -8.83
CA THR A 161 -8.22 5.95 -7.56
C THR A 161 -6.80 5.51 -7.22
N ALA A 162 -6.48 4.23 -7.41
CA ALA A 162 -5.14 3.70 -7.14
C ALA A 162 -4.08 4.29 -8.09
N VAL A 163 -4.42 4.49 -9.37
CA VAL A 163 -3.56 5.17 -10.34
C VAL A 163 -3.34 6.63 -9.96
N GLY A 164 -4.39 7.32 -9.50
CA GLY A 164 -4.31 8.69 -8.98
C GLY A 164 -3.36 8.77 -7.78
N LEU A 165 -3.50 7.86 -6.84
CA LEU A 165 -2.64 7.76 -5.66
C LEU A 165 -1.16 7.52 -6.04
N ASP A 166 -0.86 6.59 -6.95
CA ASP A 166 0.53 6.36 -7.40
C ASP A 166 1.13 7.64 -7.99
N LYS A 167 0.37 8.40 -8.79
CA LYS A 167 0.84 9.68 -9.34
C LYS A 167 1.18 10.70 -8.25
N GLN A 168 0.35 10.81 -7.22
CA GLN A 168 0.59 11.74 -6.10
C GLN A 168 1.77 11.30 -5.24
N LEU A 169 1.92 10.00 -5.00
CA LEU A 169 3.09 9.45 -4.30
C LEU A 169 4.39 9.72 -5.07
N ARG A 170 4.35 9.67 -6.43
CA ARG A 170 5.50 10.07 -7.27
C ARG A 170 5.85 11.53 -7.08
N GLU A 171 4.85 12.41 -7.13
CA GLU A 171 5.06 13.84 -6.97
C GLU A 171 5.66 14.17 -5.59
N LEU A 172 5.17 13.53 -4.52
CA LEU A 172 5.72 13.69 -3.17
C LEU A 172 7.19 13.22 -3.07
N ASP A 173 7.54 12.13 -3.74
CA ASP A 173 8.88 11.59 -3.75
C ASP A 173 9.86 12.47 -4.54
N ASP A 174 9.42 13.04 -5.65
CA ASP A 174 10.19 14.02 -6.43
C ASP A 174 10.43 15.30 -5.64
N ILE A 175 9.42 15.80 -4.92
CA ILE A 175 9.53 16.95 -4.01
C ILE A 175 10.54 16.65 -2.89
N ARG A 176 10.46 15.46 -2.28
CA ARG A 176 11.41 15.03 -1.22
C ARG A 176 12.84 14.99 -1.73
N THR A 177 13.04 14.42 -2.93
CA THR A 177 14.34 14.34 -3.57
C THR A 177 14.87 15.74 -3.89
N GLY A 178 14.01 16.64 -4.34
CA GLY A 178 14.33 18.05 -4.57
C GLY A 178 14.77 18.76 -3.29
N LEU A 179 14.04 18.58 -2.18
CA LEU A 179 14.39 19.15 -0.88
C LEU A 179 15.73 18.62 -0.37
N ARG A 180 16.00 17.32 -0.51
CA ARG A 180 17.27 16.71 -0.12
C ARG A 180 18.44 17.30 -0.92
N LYS A 181 18.32 17.34 -2.26
CA LYS A 181 19.36 17.97 -3.11
C LYS A 181 19.62 19.43 -2.73
N THR A 182 18.55 20.17 -2.42
CA THR A 182 18.67 21.56 -1.99
C THR A 182 19.42 21.67 -0.65
N SER A 183 19.15 20.76 0.28
CA SER A 183 19.88 20.68 1.57
C SER A 183 21.35 20.28 1.38
N ASP A 184 21.61 19.30 0.49
CA ASP A 184 22.97 18.84 0.22
C ASP A 184 23.83 19.95 -0.42
N MET A 185 23.26 20.73 -1.36
CA MET A 185 23.93 21.90 -1.96
C MET A 185 24.25 22.99 -0.92
N LEU A 186 23.36 23.22 0.04
CA LEU A 186 23.61 24.15 1.16
C LEU A 186 24.79 23.68 2.01
N THR A 187 24.82 22.40 2.36
CA THR A 187 25.86 21.80 3.19
C THR A 187 27.21 21.83 2.51
N GLU A 188 27.28 21.50 1.22
CA GLU A 188 28.49 21.50 0.43
C GLU A 188 29.09 22.92 0.32
N LYS A 189 28.26 23.91 0.00
CA LYS A 189 28.74 25.29 -0.17
C LYS A 189 29.17 25.98 1.15
N ILE A 190 28.47 25.65 2.25
CA ILE A 190 28.89 26.12 3.59
C ILE A 190 30.19 25.42 4.01
N GLY A 191 30.33 24.13 3.77
CA GLY A 191 31.54 23.36 4.03
C GLY A 191 32.77 23.90 3.28
N THR A 192 32.63 24.14 1.96
CA THR A 192 33.72 24.69 1.14
C THR A 192 34.08 26.11 1.55
N THR A 193 33.10 26.93 1.95
CA THR A 193 33.38 28.31 2.43
C THR A 193 34.10 28.32 3.79
N ALA A 194 33.76 27.35 4.67
CA ALA A 194 34.45 27.22 5.96
C ALA A 194 35.88 26.70 5.81
N MET A 195 36.12 25.77 4.88
CA MET A 195 37.49 25.24 4.62
C MET A 195 38.42 26.27 3.96
N THR A 196 37.87 27.12 3.07
CA THR A 196 38.67 28.20 2.44
C THR A 196 39.04 29.34 3.40
N ALA A 197 38.33 29.49 4.53
CA ALA A 197 38.64 30.53 5.52
C ALA A 197 39.83 30.20 6.41
N ASP A 198 40.20 28.93 6.53
CA ASP A 198 41.26 28.47 7.43
C ASP A 198 42.67 28.39 6.80
N GLU A 199 42.75 28.51 5.45
CA GLU A 199 43.99 28.21 4.71
C GLU A 199 44.80 29.44 4.26
N LEU A 200 44.39 30.70 4.52
CA LEU A 200 45.01 31.88 3.94
C LEU A 200 45.43 32.95 5.00
N LEU A 201 46.65 32.85 5.50
CA LEU A 201 47.29 33.88 6.31
C LEU A 201 48.30 34.70 5.48
N ASP A 202 48.12 36.01 5.53
CA ASP A 202 48.98 37.19 5.61
C ASP A 202 49.11 38.19 4.44
N GLU A 203 49.26 37.91 3.21
CA GLU A 203 49.51 38.97 2.23
C GLU A 203 48.35 39.35 1.30
N LYS A 204 47.34 38.58 1.31
CA LYS A 204 46.13 38.75 0.49
C LYS A 204 44.93 39.33 1.23
N ARG A 205 45.12 39.84 2.44
CA ARG A 205 44.01 40.30 3.28
C ARG A 205 43.11 41.38 2.64
N LEU A 206 43.69 42.32 1.89
CA LEU A 206 42.90 43.38 1.28
C LEU A 206 42.15 42.91 0.04
N GLN A 207 42.80 42.12 -0.81
CA GLN A 207 42.13 41.50 -1.95
C GLN A 207 41.08 40.46 -1.51
N LEU A 208 41.34 39.79 -0.39
CA LEU A 208 40.40 38.86 0.22
C LEU A 208 39.16 39.56 0.83
N MET A 209 39.36 40.79 1.38
CA MET A 209 38.23 41.58 1.90
C MET A 209 37.34 42.10 0.78
N LEU A 210 37.90 42.49 -0.38
CA LEU A 210 37.12 42.90 -1.56
C LEU A 210 36.43 41.72 -2.20
N ALA A 211 37.10 40.58 -2.41
CA ALA A 211 36.50 39.35 -2.89
C ALA A 211 35.49 38.72 -1.90
N LYS A 212 35.68 38.96 -0.60
CA LYS A 212 34.78 38.53 0.44
C LYS A 212 33.52 39.39 0.50
N ALA A 213 33.57 40.67 0.16
CA ALA A 213 32.40 41.53 0.02
C ALA A 213 31.55 41.10 -1.20
N GLU A 214 32.20 40.89 -2.37
CA GLU A 214 31.53 40.36 -3.56
C GLU A 214 31.01 38.92 -3.33
N GLY A 215 31.76 38.06 -2.63
CA GLY A 215 31.36 36.71 -2.32
C GLY A 215 30.25 36.61 -1.26
N LEU A 216 30.08 37.64 -0.40
CA LEU A 216 28.97 37.70 0.56
C LEU A 216 27.65 38.07 -0.12
N ASP A 217 27.66 39.02 -1.08
CA ASP A 217 26.49 39.36 -1.86
C ASP A 217 26.04 38.18 -2.73
N ASP A 218 26.96 37.46 -3.36
CA ASP A 218 26.65 36.23 -4.10
C ASP A 218 26.13 35.11 -3.20
N LEU A 219 26.67 35.00 -1.98
CA LEU A 219 26.20 34.03 -0.98
C LEU A 219 24.82 34.37 -0.43
N GLU A 220 24.50 35.64 -0.21
CA GLU A 220 23.17 36.08 0.24
C GLU A 220 22.11 35.87 -0.87
N ASN A 221 22.43 36.24 -2.11
CA ASN A 221 21.58 36.02 -3.26
C ASN A 221 21.31 34.53 -3.48
N TRP A 222 22.36 33.71 -3.48
CA TRP A 222 22.26 32.27 -3.62
C TRP A 222 21.48 31.62 -2.46
N ARG A 223 21.69 32.08 -1.21
CA ARG A 223 20.92 31.66 -0.06
C ARG A 223 19.44 32.00 -0.21
N GLY A 224 19.12 33.20 -0.71
CA GLY A 224 17.78 33.62 -1.02
C GLY A 224 17.08 32.74 -2.07
N GLU A 225 17.80 32.38 -3.14
CA GLU A 225 17.30 31.46 -4.17
C GLU A 225 17.01 30.06 -3.62
N ILE A 226 17.90 29.54 -2.78
CA ILE A 226 17.73 28.22 -2.14
C ILE A 226 16.56 28.23 -1.14
N GLU A 227 16.43 29.29 -0.33
CA GLU A 227 15.31 29.43 0.59
C GLU A 227 13.97 29.55 -0.15
N GLN A 228 13.96 30.29 -1.25
CA GLN A 228 12.76 30.41 -2.10
C GLN A 228 12.40 29.06 -2.72
N ARG A 229 13.38 28.34 -3.26
CA ARG A 229 13.19 26.98 -3.82
C ARG A 229 12.67 26.00 -2.77
N ALA A 230 13.20 26.07 -1.55
CA ALA A 230 12.71 25.24 -0.44
C ALA A 230 11.27 25.60 -0.03
N LYS A 231 10.92 26.90 -0.02
CA LYS A 231 9.53 27.35 0.21
C LYS A 231 8.58 26.84 -0.84
N ASP A 232 8.94 26.95 -2.13
CA ASP A 232 8.11 26.48 -3.24
C ASP A 232 7.89 24.95 -3.17
N LEU A 233 8.94 24.18 -2.87
CA LEU A 233 8.84 22.74 -2.70
C LEU A 233 7.96 22.36 -1.50
N ARG A 234 8.06 23.10 -0.38
CA ARG A 234 7.18 22.90 0.78
C ARG A 234 5.72 23.25 0.46
N ALA A 235 5.49 24.34 -0.26
CA ALA A 235 4.16 24.73 -0.71
C ALA A 235 3.53 23.67 -1.64
N ARG A 236 4.30 23.15 -2.61
CA ARG A 236 3.86 22.03 -3.47
C ARG A 236 3.54 20.79 -2.66
N ARG A 237 4.39 20.43 -1.68
CA ARG A 237 4.13 19.31 -0.78
C ARG A 237 2.81 19.47 -0.05
N MET A 238 2.54 20.63 0.50
CA MET A 238 1.27 20.91 1.21
C MET A 238 0.07 20.81 0.27
N ALA A 239 0.17 21.32 -0.95
CA ALA A 239 -0.90 21.21 -1.95
C ALA A 239 -1.20 19.76 -2.36
N VAL A 240 -0.16 18.92 -2.51
CA VAL A 240 -0.34 17.49 -2.79
C VAL A 240 -0.97 16.78 -1.60
N LEU A 241 -0.51 17.05 -0.38
CA LEU A 241 -1.09 16.46 0.84
C LEU A 241 -2.54 16.88 1.05
N GLU A 242 -2.91 18.09 0.67
CA GLU A 242 -4.30 18.57 0.74
C GLU A 242 -5.19 17.87 -0.29
N LYS A 243 -4.70 17.61 -1.51
CA LYS A 243 -5.43 16.81 -2.51
C LYS A 243 -5.70 15.39 -2.04
N VAL A 244 -4.76 14.79 -1.32
CA VAL A 244 -4.92 13.44 -0.73
C VAL A 244 -5.89 13.46 0.46
N ARG A 245 -6.14 14.63 1.06
CA ARG A 245 -7.02 14.80 2.22
C ARG A 245 -8.48 14.68 1.80
N GLY A 246 -9.01 13.46 1.81
CA GLY A 246 -10.39 13.13 1.43
C GLY A 246 -11.15 12.38 2.51
N ASN A 247 -12.25 11.74 2.13
CA ASN A 247 -13.09 10.96 3.03
C ASN A 247 -12.41 9.62 3.35
N ALA A 248 -12.42 9.21 4.64
CA ALA A 248 -11.85 7.94 5.10
C ALA A 248 -12.54 6.68 4.50
N TRP A 249 -13.72 6.83 3.91
CA TRP A 249 -14.49 5.73 3.30
C TRP A 249 -14.36 5.64 1.77
N PHE A 250 -13.92 6.73 1.10
CA PHE A 250 -13.79 6.77 -0.35
C PHE A 250 -12.53 7.53 -0.78
N GLY A 251 -12.00 7.19 -1.95
CA GLY A 251 -10.89 7.88 -2.57
C GLY A 251 -9.51 7.51 -2.02
N GLU A 252 -8.54 8.34 -2.30
CA GLU A 252 -7.12 8.10 -2.04
C GLU A 252 -6.78 8.03 -0.55
N GLN A 253 -7.42 8.87 0.28
CA GLN A 253 -7.22 8.83 1.73
C GLN A 253 -7.71 7.52 2.34
N ARG A 254 -8.79 6.94 1.81
CA ARG A 254 -9.25 5.60 2.22
C ARG A 254 -8.17 4.56 1.98
N LEU A 255 -7.58 4.55 0.77
CA LEU A 255 -6.52 3.61 0.44
C LEU A 255 -5.30 3.76 1.35
N LEU A 256 -4.88 4.98 1.64
CA LEU A 256 -3.77 5.23 2.59
C LEU A 256 -4.12 4.81 4.01
N SER A 257 -5.35 5.02 4.44
CA SER A 257 -5.82 4.60 5.78
C SER A 257 -5.97 3.08 5.88
N ALA A 258 -6.42 2.45 4.80
CA ALA A 258 -6.56 0.99 4.73
C ALA A 258 -5.20 0.27 4.68
N PHE A 259 -4.22 0.90 4.05
CA PHE A 259 -2.90 0.33 3.82
C PHE A 259 -1.80 1.30 4.27
N PRO A 260 -1.62 1.51 5.58
CA PRO A 260 -0.62 2.46 6.12
C PRO A 260 0.83 2.09 5.76
N GLY A 261 1.07 0.82 5.42
CA GLY A 261 2.35 0.34 4.89
C GLY A 261 2.50 0.46 3.38
N ALA A 262 1.50 1.00 2.67
CA ALA A 262 1.57 1.18 1.22
C ALA A 262 2.72 2.13 0.87
N ARG A 263 3.80 1.58 0.31
CA ARG A 263 4.99 2.31 -0.09
C ARG A 263 5.28 2.04 -1.55
N ARG A 264 5.71 3.08 -2.25
CA ARG A 264 6.34 2.88 -3.54
C ARG A 264 7.71 2.25 -3.31
N SER A 265 7.90 1.02 -3.77
CA SER A 265 9.22 0.42 -3.75
C SER A 265 10.10 1.16 -4.75
N LYS A 266 11.01 2.00 -4.24
CA LYS A 266 12.24 2.27 -4.97
C LYS A 266 13.16 1.08 -4.77
N GLU A 267 13.66 0.51 -5.82
CA GLU A 267 14.87 -0.28 -5.75
C GLU A 267 15.90 0.58 -4.99
N GLY A 268 16.11 0.29 -3.73
CA GLY A 268 17.20 0.82 -2.93
C GLY A 268 16.94 1.95 -1.91
N SER A 269 15.71 2.31 -1.51
CA SER A 269 15.53 3.30 -0.44
C SER A 269 14.47 2.91 0.59
N THR A 270 14.94 2.41 1.73
CA THR A 270 14.20 2.32 2.99
C THR A 270 14.02 3.71 3.60
N ALA A 271 12.84 4.30 3.54
CA ALA A 271 12.49 5.39 4.43
C ALA A 271 10.97 5.49 4.60
N SER A 272 10.54 5.37 5.84
CA SER A 272 9.15 5.55 6.28
C SER A 272 8.62 6.94 5.90
N LEU A 273 7.48 6.96 5.20
CA LEU A 273 6.64 8.14 5.02
C LEU A 273 5.52 8.04 6.06
N ILE A 274 5.70 8.60 7.21
CA ILE A 274 4.76 9.27 8.16
C ILE A 274 5.52 9.45 9.45
#